data_85fd7afa9388b5e06805ff24dbdaea00
#
_entry.id   85fd7afa9388b5e06805ff24dbdaea00
#
_cell.length_a   1.000
_cell.length_b   1.000
_cell.length_c   1.000
_cell.angle_alpha   90.00
_cell.angle_beta   90.00
_cell.angle_gamma   90.00
#
_symmetry.space_group_name_H-M   'P 1'
#
loop_
_entity.id
_entity.type
_entity.pdbx_description
1 polymer ?
#
loop_
_entity_poly.entity_id
_entity_poly.type
_entity_poly.pdbx_seq_one_letter_code
_entity_poly.pdbx_strand_id
1 'polypeptide(L)'
;HAPLSLTAAQVVRQVDALGGLTIAAHIDRPSYSILGQLGFIEPDFGFAAAEISDAGWRRKMQSKLQRLAGYLPFITNSDAHNIYDFVQGPKNLLQVEKLTIAELKLALAGKGMRKVLAGQFSDFYKE
;
A
#
# COMPACT_ATOMS: atom_id res chain seq x y z
N HIS A 1 10.55 -7.02 -21.57
CA HIS A 1 10.10 -5.71 -21.08
C HIS A 1 11.20 -4.69 -21.24
N ALA A 2 10.96 -3.60 -21.96
CA ALA A 2 11.85 -2.45 -21.96
C ALA A 2 11.71 -1.71 -20.63
N PRO A 3 12.81 -1.36 -19.95
CA PRO A 3 12.71 -0.55 -18.75
C PRO A 3 12.18 0.85 -19.09
N LEU A 4 11.42 1.44 -18.16
CA LEU A 4 10.98 2.82 -18.28
C LEU A 4 12.21 3.75 -18.20
N SER A 5 12.19 4.83 -18.97
CA SER A 5 13.20 5.88 -18.88
C SER A 5 13.06 6.77 -17.65
N LEU A 6 11.99 6.57 -16.86
CA LEU A 6 11.68 7.33 -15.66
C LEU A 6 12.14 6.61 -14.40
N THR A 7 12.66 7.35 -13.43
CA THR A 7 12.89 6.83 -12.09
C THR A 7 11.55 6.63 -11.36
N ALA A 8 11.54 5.78 -10.34
CA ALA A 8 10.33 5.57 -9.52
C ALA A 8 9.83 6.89 -8.89
N ALA A 9 10.74 7.74 -8.41
CA ALA A 9 10.36 9.05 -7.87
C ALA A 9 9.72 9.97 -8.93
N GLN A 10 10.19 9.92 -10.18
CA GLN A 10 9.57 10.66 -11.28
C GLN A 10 8.17 10.15 -11.60
N VAL A 11 7.97 8.83 -11.60
CA VAL A 11 6.64 8.23 -11.78
C VAL A 11 5.67 8.69 -10.69
N VAL A 12 6.09 8.63 -9.42
CA VAL A 12 5.28 9.07 -8.29
C VAL A 12 4.86 10.53 -8.45
N ARG A 13 5.79 11.41 -8.78
CA ARG A 13 5.50 12.83 -9.00
C ARG A 13 4.53 13.08 -10.16
N GLN A 14 4.69 12.37 -11.26
CA GLN A 14 3.79 12.51 -12.42
C GLN A 14 2.37 12.01 -12.10
N VAL A 15 2.23 10.90 -11.42
CA VAL A 15 0.92 10.38 -10.98
C VAL A 15 0.24 11.37 -10.04
N ASP A 16 0.98 11.91 -9.07
CA ASP A 16 0.45 12.92 -8.14
C ASP A 16 0.00 14.20 -8.87
N ALA A 17 0.79 14.69 -9.82
CA ALA A 17 0.45 15.87 -10.64
C ALA A 17 -0.83 15.66 -11.45
N LEU A 18 -1.16 14.42 -11.81
CA LEU A 18 -2.40 14.06 -12.51
C LEU A 18 -3.59 13.79 -11.55
N GLY A 19 -3.41 14.03 -10.25
CA GLY A 19 -4.45 13.79 -9.25
C GLY A 19 -4.58 12.33 -8.81
N GLY A 20 -3.64 11.48 -9.18
CA GLY A 20 -3.57 10.09 -8.74
C GLY A 20 -2.85 9.91 -7.41
N LEU A 21 -2.68 8.67 -7.00
CA LEU A 21 -1.80 8.30 -5.90
C LEU A 21 -1.02 7.03 -6.26
N THR A 22 0.11 6.84 -5.60
CA THR A 22 0.93 5.64 -5.75
C THR A 22 1.09 4.92 -4.42
N ILE A 23 1.06 3.60 -4.49
CA ILE A 23 1.26 2.72 -3.35
C ILE A 23 2.42 1.78 -3.71
N ALA A 24 3.40 1.68 -2.82
CA ALA A 24 4.51 0.76 -2.99
C ALA A 24 4.03 -0.68 -2.79
N ALA A 25 4.03 -1.49 -3.85
CA ALA A 25 3.47 -2.83 -3.85
C ALA A 25 4.32 -3.82 -3.02
N HIS A 26 3.64 -4.72 -2.30
CA HIS A 26 4.19 -5.91 -1.58
C HIS A 26 5.66 -5.75 -1.14
N ILE A 27 5.94 -4.72 -0.34
CA ILE A 27 7.29 -4.33 0.05
C ILE A 27 8.05 -5.40 0.86
N ASP A 28 7.34 -6.37 1.42
CA ASP A 28 7.88 -7.52 2.15
C ASP A 28 8.47 -8.60 1.24
N ARG A 29 8.23 -8.53 -0.07
CA ARG A 29 8.78 -9.49 -1.02
C ARG A 29 10.21 -9.13 -1.42
N PRO A 30 11.12 -10.11 -1.53
CA PRO A 30 12.51 -9.86 -1.96
C PRO A 30 12.61 -9.48 -3.44
N SER A 31 11.65 -9.92 -4.26
CA SER A 31 11.60 -9.65 -5.69
C SER A 31 10.43 -8.75 -6.06
N TYR A 32 10.64 -7.94 -7.09
CA TYR A 32 9.62 -7.02 -7.64
C TYR A 32 9.05 -6.04 -6.63
N SER A 33 9.81 -5.70 -5.59
CA SER A 33 9.43 -4.68 -4.62
C SER A 33 10.47 -3.56 -4.58
N ILE A 34 10.03 -2.37 -4.18
CA ILE A 34 10.92 -1.23 -4.08
C ILE A 34 11.97 -1.43 -2.97
N LEU A 35 11.64 -2.09 -1.86
CA LEU A 35 12.61 -2.41 -0.82
C LEU A 35 13.63 -3.44 -1.30
N GLY A 36 13.22 -4.42 -2.11
CA GLY A 36 14.13 -5.37 -2.73
C GLY A 36 15.14 -4.72 -3.68
N GLN A 37 14.77 -3.61 -4.31
CA GLN A 37 15.64 -2.87 -5.24
C GLN A 37 16.49 -1.81 -4.55
N LEU A 38 15.90 -1.02 -3.65
CA LEU A 38 16.54 0.16 -3.05
C LEU A 38 16.97 -0.02 -1.59
N GLY A 39 16.45 -1.05 -0.91
CA GLY A 39 16.73 -1.32 0.49
C GLY A 39 15.90 -0.50 1.49
N PHE A 40 15.39 0.67 1.09
CA PHE A 40 14.55 1.55 1.91
C PHE A 40 13.73 2.48 1.03
N ILE A 41 12.71 3.12 1.64
CA ILE A 41 11.90 4.18 1.01
C ILE A 41 12.14 5.46 1.81
N GLU A 42 12.61 6.50 1.14
CA GLU A 42 12.73 7.81 1.76
C GLU A 42 11.35 8.43 1.99
N PRO A 43 11.13 9.14 3.14
CA PRO A 43 9.83 9.72 3.46
C PRO A 43 9.29 10.70 2.41
N ASP A 44 10.17 11.41 1.71
CA ASP A 44 9.82 12.39 0.67
C ASP A 44 9.64 11.77 -0.73
N PHE A 45 9.69 10.45 -0.84
CA PHE A 45 9.50 9.75 -2.12
C PHE A 45 8.10 10.00 -2.71
N GLY A 46 7.09 10.21 -1.84
CA GLY A 46 5.75 10.62 -2.24
C GLY A 46 4.73 9.49 -2.35
N PHE A 47 5.05 8.27 -1.95
CA PHE A 47 4.05 7.20 -1.83
C PHE A 47 2.97 7.57 -0.79
N ALA A 48 1.72 7.24 -1.10
CA ALA A 48 0.60 7.43 -0.17
C ALA A 48 0.53 6.33 0.90
N ALA A 49 1.02 5.14 0.57
CA ALA A 49 1.05 3.97 1.45
C ALA A 49 2.06 2.94 0.94
N ALA A 50 2.33 1.94 1.74
CA ALA A 50 3.04 0.74 1.34
C ALA A 50 2.16 -0.49 1.58
N GLU A 51 2.18 -1.41 0.64
CA GLU A 51 1.46 -2.67 0.73
C GLU A 51 2.37 -3.75 1.31
N ILE A 52 1.85 -4.48 2.29
CA ILE A 52 2.45 -5.72 2.79
C ILE A 52 1.59 -6.87 2.28
N SER A 53 2.21 -7.92 1.74
CA SER A 53 1.48 -9.10 1.29
C SER A 53 0.67 -9.74 2.43
N ASP A 54 -0.36 -10.50 2.10
CA ASP A 54 -1.14 -11.23 3.11
C ASP A 54 -0.26 -12.13 3.99
N ALA A 55 0.72 -12.81 3.40
CA ALA A 55 1.68 -13.62 4.13
C ALA A 55 2.55 -12.80 5.10
N GLY A 56 3.06 -11.65 4.64
CA GLY A 56 3.84 -10.73 5.47
C GLY A 56 3.00 -10.12 6.59
N TRP A 57 1.74 -9.81 6.31
CA TRP A 57 0.81 -9.29 7.31
C TRP A 57 0.56 -10.31 8.43
N ARG A 58 0.28 -11.56 8.08
CA ARG A 58 0.09 -12.67 9.05
C ARG A 58 1.34 -12.93 9.88
N ARG A 59 2.54 -12.75 9.31
CA ARG A 59 3.82 -12.85 10.01
C ARG A 59 4.15 -11.60 10.84
N LYS A 60 3.27 -10.60 10.87
CA LYS A 60 3.45 -9.34 11.62
C LYS A 60 4.74 -8.60 11.24
N MET A 61 5.02 -8.54 9.95
CA MET A 61 6.22 -7.88 9.44
C MET A 61 6.18 -6.35 9.53
N GLN A 62 5.02 -5.76 9.85
CA GLN A 62 4.81 -4.31 9.92
C GLN A 62 5.87 -3.61 10.78
N SER A 63 6.13 -4.13 11.98
CA SER A 63 7.11 -3.53 12.90
C SER A 63 8.54 -3.51 12.34
N LYS A 64 8.93 -4.58 11.63
CA LYS A 64 10.25 -4.67 10.99
C LYS A 64 10.39 -3.71 9.81
N LEU A 65 9.31 -3.55 9.05
CA LEU A 65 9.33 -2.79 7.80
C LEU A 65 9.08 -1.30 8.00
N GLN A 66 8.52 -0.89 9.14
CA GLN A 66 8.09 0.49 9.38
C GLN A 66 9.17 1.52 9.07
N ARG A 67 10.36 1.31 9.59
CA ARG A 67 11.49 2.22 9.36
C ARG A 67 11.97 2.19 7.91
N LEU A 68 12.12 1.00 7.34
CA LEU A 68 12.58 0.83 5.96
C LEU A 68 11.58 1.39 4.95
N ALA A 69 10.30 1.37 5.29
CA ALA A 69 9.22 1.92 4.48
C ALA A 69 8.99 3.43 4.70
N GLY A 70 9.91 4.16 5.35
CA GLY A 70 9.79 5.60 5.56
C GLY A 70 8.57 6.01 6.40
N TYR A 71 8.11 5.15 7.31
CA TYR A 71 6.94 5.34 8.16
C TYR A 71 5.62 5.54 7.39
N LEU A 72 5.54 5.03 6.17
CA LEU A 72 4.30 5.02 5.40
C LEU A 72 3.20 4.22 6.12
N PRO A 73 1.93 4.59 5.95
CA PRO A 73 0.83 3.74 6.38
C PRO A 73 0.83 2.42 5.61
N PHE A 74 0.50 1.33 6.28
CA PHE A 74 0.45 0.01 5.67
C PHE A 74 -0.97 -0.39 5.32
N ILE A 75 -1.11 -1.00 4.15
CA ILE A 75 -2.29 -1.73 3.72
C ILE A 75 -1.89 -3.16 3.35
N THR A 76 -2.87 -4.03 3.17
CA THR A 76 -2.65 -5.39 2.69
C THR A 76 -3.68 -5.75 1.65
N ASN A 77 -3.25 -6.39 0.57
CA ASN A 77 -4.11 -6.86 -0.50
C ASN A 77 -3.74 -8.29 -0.90
N SER A 78 -4.58 -8.90 -1.73
CA SER A 78 -4.41 -10.28 -2.16
C SER A 78 -3.34 -10.48 -3.22
N ASP A 79 -2.97 -9.44 -3.97
CA ASP A 79 -2.18 -9.56 -5.20
C ASP A 79 -2.80 -10.61 -6.17
N ALA A 80 -4.13 -10.54 -6.29
CA ALA A 80 -4.93 -11.55 -6.97
C ALA A 80 -4.65 -11.63 -8.46
N HIS A 81 -4.40 -12.84 -8.95
CA HIS A 81 -4.24 -13.16 -10.37
C HIS A 81 -5.43 -13.94 -10.93
N ASN A 82 -6.41 -14.26 -10.09
CA ASN A 82 -7.66 -14.92 -10.44
C ASN A 82 -8.77 -14.48 -9.48
N ILE A 83 -10.02 -14.81 -9.82
CA ILE A 83 -11.19 -14.40 -9.04
C ILE A 83 -11.23 -15.01 -7.63
N TYR A 84 -10.75 -16.22 -7.47
CA TYR A 84 -10.72 -16.89 -6.18
C TYR A 84 -9.80 -16.15 -5.20
N ASP A 85 -8.59 -15.83 -5.61
CA ASP A 85 -7.63 -15.05 -4.80
C ASP A 85 -8.19 -13.67 -4.45
N PHE A 86 -8.90 -13.04 -5.39
CA PHE A 86 -9.54 -11.76 -5.17
C PHE A 86 -10.63 -11.83 -4.09
N VAL A 87 -11.47 -12.85 -4.14
CA VAL A 87 -12.58 -13.03 -3.19
C VAL A 87 -12.06 -13.41 -1.80
N GLN A 88 -11.11 -14.33 -1.72
CA GLN A 88 -10.58 -14.86 -0.46
C GLN A 88 -9.49 -14.00 0.19
N GLY A 89 -8.89 -13.11 -0.59
CA GLY A 89 -7.78 -12.28 -0.11
C GLY A 89 -8.19 -11.26 0.94
N PRO A 90 -7.19 -10.67 1.60
CA PRO A 90 -7.42 -9.66 2.63
C PRO A 90 -8.12 -8.42 2.06
N LYS A 91 -8.81 -7.70 2.92
CA LYS A 91 -9.51 -6.46 2.58
C LYS A 91 -9.05 -5.33 3.50
N ASN A 92 -9.16 -4.11 2.99
CA ASN A 92 -9.01 -2.92 3.79
C ASN A 92 -10.38 -2.24 3.91
N LEU A 93 -10.69 -1.72 5.10
CA LEU A 93 -11.87 -0.92 5.33
C LEU A 93 -11.50 0.55 5.25
N LEU A 94 -12.24 1.32 4.50
CA LEU A 94 -12.06 2.75 4.33
C LEU A 94 -13.21 3.52 4.97
N GLN A 95 -12.88 4.43 5.86
CA GLN A 95 -13.83 5.44 6.33
C GLN A 95 -13.59 6.71 5.55
N VAL A 96 -14.48 7.00 4.61
CA VAL A 96 -14.41 8.14 3.68
C VAL A 96 -15.81 8.73 3.49
N GLU A 97 -15.90 9.97 3.04
CA GLU A 97 -17.19 10.58 2.69
C GLU A 97 -17.62 10.23 1.26
N LYS A 98 -16.65 10.07 0.35
CA LYS A 98 -16.89 9.79 -1.07
C LYS A 98 -15.82 8.83 -1.58
N LEU A 99 -16.12 8.08 -2.63
CA LEU A 99 -15.15 7.26 -3.34
C LEU A 99 -14.38 8.11 -4.36
N THR A 100 -13.40 8.87 -3.86
CA THR A 100 -12.51 9.69 -4.68
C THR A 100 -11.06 9.46 -4.28
N ILE A 101 -10.13 9.77 -5.18
CA ILE A 101 -8.68 9.71 -4.88
C ILE A 101 -8.31 10.67 -3.74
N ALA A 102 -8.91 11.86 -3.70
CA ALA A 102 -8.67 12.83 -2.64
C ALA A 102 -9.08 12.28 -1.26
N GLU A 103 -10.25 11.65 -1.16
CA GLU A 103 -10.71 11.02 0.08
C GLU A 103 -9.85 9.81 0.46
N LEU A 104 -9.39 9.02 -0.51
CA LEU A 104 -8.48 7.91 -0.26
C LEU A 104 -7.12 8.42 0.28
N LYS A 105 -6.58 9.50 -0.27
CA LYS A 105 -5.37 10.15 0.27
C LYS A 105 -5.55 10.57 1.73
N LEU A 106 -6.69 11.17 2.07
CA LEU A 106 -7.01 11.56 3.45
C LEU A 106 -7.10 10.33 4.37
N ALA A 107 -7.75 9.27 3.91
CA ALA A 107 -7.90 8.05 4.70
C ALA A 107 -6.56 7.37 4.98
N LEU A 108 -5.69 7.26 3.98
CA LEU A 108 -4.33 6.71 4.14
C LEU A 108 -3.48 7.57 5.06
N ALA A 109 -3.63 8.89 5.02
CA ALA A 109 -2.93 9.82 5.90
C ALA A 109 -3.57 9.93 7.31
N GLY A 110 -4.74 9.33 7.54
CA GLY A 110 -5.48 9.42 8.81
C GLY A 110 -5.94 10.84 9.14
N LYS A 111 -6.32 11.64 8.12
CA LYS A 111 -6.71 13.04 8.27
C LYS A 111 -8.21 13.26 8.11
N GLY A 112 -8.72 14.32 8.76
CA GLY A 112 -10.10 14.76 8.60
C GLY A 112 -11.13 13.70 8.99
N MET A 113 -10.87 12.92 10.03
CA MET A 113 -11.69 11.79 10.48
C MET A 113 -11.83 10.64 9.46
N ARG A 114 -11.01 10.65 8.40
CA ARG A 114 -10.88 9.54 7.45
C ARG A 114 -9.82 8.58 7.97
N LYS A 115 -9.98 7.30 7.71
CA LYS A 115 -9.00 6.28 8.10
C LYS A 115 -9.10 5.02 7.26
N VAL A 116 -8.02 4.24 7.30
CA VAL A 116 -7.95 2.89 6.75
C VAL A 116 -7.74 1.91 7.89
N LEU A 117 -8.49 0.81 7.89
CA LEU A 117 -8.32 -0.33 8.78
C LEU A 117 -7.85 -1.51 7.93
N ALA A 118 -6.54 -1.69 7.86
CA ALA A 118 -5.93 -2.72 7.03
C ALA A 118 -5.93 -4.07 7.76
N GLY A 119 -6.27 -5.14 7.04
CA GLY A 119 -6.18 -6.51 7.53
C GLY A 119 -7.16 -6.88 8.65
N GLN A 120 -7.95 -5.95 9.15
CA GLN A 120 -8.88 -6.21 10.26
C GLN A 120 -10.20 -6.83 9.81
N PHE A 121 -10.50 -6.77 8.52
CA PHE A 121 -11.78 -7.24 8.00
C PHE A 121 -11.96 -8.75 8.15
N SER A 122 -10.90 -9.53 8.03
CA SER A 122 -10.93 -10.98 8.23
C SER A 122 -11.31 -11.39 9.66
N ASP A 123 -11.08 -10.52 10.65
CA ASP A 123 -11.38 -10.80 12.04
C ASP A 123 -12.87 -10.63 12.37
N PHE A 124 -13.61 -9.86 11.56
CA PHE A 124 -15.05 -9.65 11.72
C PHE A 124 -15.90 -10.83 11.20
N TYR A 125 -15.35 -11.72 10.39
CA TYR A 125 -16.03 -12.85 9.79
C TYR A 125 -15.58 -14.21 10.36
N LYS A 126 -14.78 -14.22 11.39
CA LYS A 126 -14.49 -15.44 12.14
C LYS A 126 -15.62 -15.68 13.14
N GLU A 127 -16.58 -16.49 12.73
CA GLU A 127 -17.47 -17.14 13.69
C GLU A 127 -16.70 -18.21 14.48
#